data_1895bf3ec02c944c1e27e04ed163c27b
#
_entry.id   1895bf3ec02c944c1e27e04ed163c27b
#
_cell.length_a   1.000
_cell.length_b   1.000
_cell.length_c   1.000
_cell.angle_alpha   90.00
_cell.angle_beta   90.00
_cell.angle_gamma   90.00
#
_symmetry.space_group_name_H-M   'P 1'
#
loop_
_entity.id
_entity.type
_entity.pdbx_description
1 polymer ?
#
loop_
_entity_poly.entity_id
_entity_poly.type
_entity_poly.pdbx_seq_one_letter_code
_entity_poly.pdbx_strand_id
1 'polypeptide(L)'
;LGKIPSPKIIMKAFEEVKPNLIITVPLVIEKIYKNIIQPLINKKGMKWALNIPLLDTQIYNQIRKKLIDALGGRFKEIIIGGAAMNQEVEEFFYKIKFPFTIGYGMTECGPLISYAPWNEFVLGSSGKVLDIMEARIYKENPEAETGEIQVRGENVMVGYYKNPEATQEVFTEDGWLRTGDLGTMDASGNIFIRGRLKSMILSSSGQNIFPEELEAKLNNLPFILESLVIERNKKLVALVYADYEALDSLGLNNPDNLKTIMDENLKNLNNNVAAYEKVSKIQLYPTEFEKTPKRSIKRYLYNSIAVD
;
A
#
# COMPACT_ATOMS: atom_id res chain seq x y z
N LEU A 1 16.97 -24.35 4.48
CA LEU A 1 16.15 -23.15 4.53
C LEU A 1 15.07 -23.24 3.46
N GLY A 2 13.84 -23.38 3.90
CA GLY A 2 12.73 -23.91 3.14
C GLY A 2 12.17 -23.00 2.08
N LYS A 3 11.51 -23.62 1.12
CA LYS A 3 10.59 -23.00 0.16
C LYS A 3 9.65 -22.05 0.89
N ILE A 4 9.28 -20.94 0.23
CA ILE A 4 8.24 -20.02 0.73
C ILE A 4 7.03 -20.88 1.13
N PRO A 5 6.56 -20.84 2.37
CA PRO A 5 5.49 -21.71 2.80
C PRO A 5 4.21 -21.41 2.01
N SER A 6 3.56 -22.47 1.52
CA SER A 6 2.27 -22.30 0.84
C SER A 6 1.20 -21.73 1.79
N PRO A 7 0.16 -21.06 1.28
CA PRO A 7 -0.93 -20.56 2.14
C PRO A 7 -1.50 -21.62 3.08
N LYS A 8 -1.61 -22.88 2.65
CA LYS A 8 -2.05 -24.00 3.50
C LYS A 8 -1.12 -24.25 4.69
N ILE A 9 0.19 -24.15 4.49
CA ILE A 9 1.18 -24.34 5.56
C ILE A 9 1.09 -23.19 6.56
N ILE A 10 0.94 -21.96 6.08
CA ILE A 10 0.78 -20.79 6.95
C ILE A 10 -0.50 -20.90 7.80
N MET A 11 -1.63 -21.27 7.19
CA MET A 11 -2.91 -21.43 7.92
C MET A 11 -2.79 -22.52 8.98
N LYS A 12 -2.19 -23.67 8.65
CA LYS A 12 -1.94 -24.74 9.62
C LYS A 12 -1.03 -24.28 10.76
N ALA A 13 -0.01 -23.49 10.47
CA ALA A 13 0.86 -22.92 11.49
C ALA A 13 0.10 -21.99 12.44
N PHE A 14 -0.83 -21.17 11.93
CA PHE A 14 -1.68 -20.33 12.78
C PHE A 14 -2.59 -21.14 13.70
N GLU A 15 -3.18 -22.25 13.22
CA GLU A 15 -3.98 -23.16 14.05
C GLU A 15 -3.19 -23.82 15.18
N GLU A 16 -1.93 -24.22 14.90
CA GLU A 16 -1.07 -24.89 15.86
C GLU A 16 -0.44 -23.92 16.86
N VAL A 17 0.11 -22.80 16.37
CA VAL A 17 0.87 -21.83 17.19
C VAL A 17 -0.06 -20.87 17.95
N LYS A 18 -1.19 -20.48 17.36
CA LYS A 18 -2.15 -19.51 17.92
C LYS A 18 -1.44 -18.24 18.41
N PRO A 19 -0.79 -17.46 17.53
CA PRO A 19 0.05 -16.33 17.91
C PRO A 19 -0.77 -15.26 18.62
N ASN A 20 -0.13 -14.52 19.53
CA ASN A 20 -0.73 -13.34 20.18
C ASN A 20 -0.56 -12.07 19.35
N LEU A 21 0.52 -11.98 18.59
CA LEU A 21 0.87 -10.87 17.70
C LEU A 21 1.25 -11.43 16.34
N ILE A 22 0.75 -10.81 15.29
CA ILE A 22 1.11 -11.15 13.91
C ILE A 22 1.74 -9.90 13.28
N ILE A 23 2.94 -10.05 12.72
CA ILE A 23 3.58 -8.99 11.92
C ILE A 23 3.59 -9.47 10.47
N THR A 24 3.09 -8.66 9.57
CA THR A 24 2.95 -9.05 8.16
C THR A 24 3.12 -7.85 7.21
N VAL A 25 3.13 -8.16 5.91
CA VAL A 25 3.14 -7.15 4.84
C VAL A 25 1.74 -7.01 4.24
N PRO A 26 1.40 -5.85 3.65
CA PRO A 26 0.07 -5.58 3.07
C PRO A 26 -0.41 -6.66 2.12
N LEU A 27 0.46 -7.16 1.24
CA LEU A 27 0.15 -8.18 0.24
C LEU A 27 -0.57 -9.41 0.80
N VAL A 28 -0.26 -9.84 2.03
CA VAL A 28 -0.89 -11.01 2.65
C VAL A 28 -2.35 -10.71 2.98
N ILE A 29 -2.61 -9.56 3.57
CA ILE A 29 -3.95 -9.12 3.96
C ILE A 29 -4.79 -8.80 2.72
N GLU A 30 -4.22 -8.15 1.74
CA GLU A 30 -4.85 -7.84 0.45
C GLU A 30 -5.26 -9.10 -0.31
N LYS A 31 -4.43 -10.16 -0.30
CA LYS A 31 -4.80 -11.45 -0.87
C LYS A 31 -5.96 -12.12 -0.12
N ILE A 32 -5.98 -12.03 1.21
CA ILE A 32 -7.11 -12.52 2.00
C ILE A 32 -8.38 -11.75 1.62
N TYR A 33 -8.31 -10.43 1.51
CA TYR A 33 -9.44 -9.61 1.08
C TYR A 33 -9.90 -9.99 -0.33
N LYS A 34 -9.02 -9.93 -1.32
CA LYS A 34 -9.34 -10.16 -2.74
C LYS A 34 -9.87 -11.58 -3.00
N ASN A 35 -9.27 -12.60 -2.39
CA ASN A 35 -9.58 -13.99 -2.72
C ASN A 35 -10.69 -14.60 -1.84
N ILE A 36 -10.91 -14.10 -0.64
CA ILE A 36 -11.87 -14.67 0.30
C ILE A 36 -13.04 -13.72 0.56
N ILE A 37 -12.76 -12.46 0.86
CA ILE A 37 -13.78 -11.52 1.34
C ILE A 37 -14.55 -10.90 0.17
N GLN A 38 -13.86 -10.33 -0.78
CA GLN A 38 -14.44 -9.61 -1.92
C GLN A 38 -15.44 -10.46 -2.72
N PRO A 39 -15.17 -11.75 -3.03
CA PRO A 39 -16.16 -12.61 -3.69
C PRO A 39 -17.42 -12.87 -2.85
N LEU A 40 -17.29 -12.86 -1.52
CA LEU A 40 -18.45 -13.04 -0.62
C LEU A 40 -19.33 -11.80 -0.59
N ILE A 41 -18.74 -10.62 -0.39
CA ILE A 41 -19.49 -9.35 -0.28
C ILE A 41 -20.06 -8.91 -1.63
N ASN A 42 -19.47 -9.33 -2.76
CA ASN A 42 -19.92 -8.99 -4.10
C ASN A 42 -21.12 -9.81 -4.61
N LYS A 43 -21.54 -10.87 -3.89
CA LYS A 43 -22.76 -11.60 -4.24
C LYS A 43 -23.99 -10.68 -4.14
N LYS A 44 -24.89 -10.72 -5.13
CA LYS A 44 -26.07 -9.83 -5.20
C LYS A 44 -26.87 -9.79 -3.89
N GLY A 45 -27.15 -10.95 -3.30
CA GLY A 45 -27.88 -11.03 -2.02
C GLY A 45 -27.09 -10.44 -0.85
N MET A 46 -25.77 -10.60 -0.81
CA MET A 46 -24.91 -10.04 0.22
C MET A 46 -24.82 -8.51 0.12
N LYS A 47 -24.65 -7.97 -1.11
CA LYS A 47 -24.69 -6.51 -1.33
C LYS A 47 -25.99 -5.88 -0.83
N TRP A 48 -27.13 -6.53 -1.10
CA TRP A 48 -28.41 -6.07 -0.60
C TRP A 48 -28.48 -6.11 0.93
N ALA A 49 -28.05 -7.21 1.56
CA ALA A 49 -28.05 -7.38 3.01
C ALA A 49 -27.11 -6.37 3.72
N LEU A 50 -25.99 -6.02 3.12
CA LEU A 50 -25.04 -5.03 3.63
C LEU A 50 -25.57 -3.58 3.58
N ASN A 51 -26.66 -3.32 2.85
CA ASN A 51 -27.32 -2.01 2.83
C ASN A 51 -28.46 -1.90 3.88
N ILE A 52 -28.73 -2.97 4.65
CA ILE A 52 -29.77 -2.96 5.68
C ILE A 52 -29.07 -2.73 7.05
N PRO A 53 -29.39 -1.63 7.76
CA PRO A 53 -28.88 -1.38 9.11
C PRO A 53 -29.16 -2.54 10.06
N LEU A 54 -28.24 -2.82 10.97
CA LEU A 54 -28.20 -3.95 11.90
C LEU A 54 -27.84 -5.31 11.26
N LEU A 55 -28.31 -5.58 10.04
CA LEU A 55 -27.94 -6.81 9.32
C LEU A 55 -26.48 -6.72 8.82
N ASP A 56 -26.07 -5.55 8.32
CA ASP A 56 -24.70 -5.25 7.97
C ASP A 56 -23.73 -5.49 9.14
N THR A 57 -24.09 -4.98 10.31
CA THR A 57 -23.30 -5.14 11.55
C THR A 57 -23.15 -6.62 11.94
N GLN A 58 -24.23 -7.41 11.83
CA GLN A 58 -24.16 -8.85 12.10
C GLN A 58 -23.26 -9.58 11.10
N ILE A 59 -23.37 -9.25 9.81
CA ILE A 59 -22.54 -9.82 8.75
C ILE A 59 -21.06 -9.48 8.98
N TYR A 60 -20.74 -8.21 9.25
CA TYR A 60 -19.38 -7.77 9.53
C TYR A 60 -18.79 -8.44 10.77
N ASN A 61 -19.57 -8.62 11.83
CA ASN A 61 -19.14 -9.35 13.01
C ASN A 61 -18.84 -10.82 12.72
N GLN A 62 -19.64 -11.47 11.87
CA GLN A 62 -19.41 -12.86 11.46
C GLN A 62 -18.13 -12.97 10.59
N ILE A 63 -17.93 -12.05 9.64
CA ILE A 63 -16.71 -12.01 8.83
C ILE A 63 -15.49 -11.82 9.72
N ARG A 64 -15.52 -10.83 10.63
CA ARG A 64 -14.43 -10.58 11.59
C ARG A 64 -14.14 -11.83 12.42
N LYS A 65 -15.15 -12.47 13.00
CA LYS A 65 -14.96 -13.68 13.80
C LYS A 65 -14.29 -14.79 13.02
N LYS A 66 -14.78 -15.09 11.81
CA LYS A 66 -14.19 -16.12 10.94
C LYS A 66 -12.73 -15.82 10.58
N LEU A 67 -12.39 -14.56 10.34
CA LEU A 67 -11.00 -14.16 10.06
C LEU A 67 -10.11 -14.37 11.30
N ILE A 68 -10.59 -13.96 12.47
CA ILE A 68 -9.87 -14.16 13.74
C ILE A 68 -9.65 -15.66 13.98
N ASP A 69 -10.69 -16.47 13.83
CA ASP A 69 -10.61 -17.93 14.03
C ASP A 69 -9.60 -18.57 13.05
N ALA A 70 -9.64 -18.17 11.77
CA ALA A 70 -8.73 -18.65 10.73
C ALA A 70 -7.25 -18.31 11.00
N LEU A 71 -6.99 -17.22 11.72
CA LEU A 71 -5.65 -16.80 12.11
C LEU A 71 -5.23 -17.33 13.50
N GLY A 72 -5.89 -18.36 13.99
CA GLY A 72 -5.56 -19.04 15.25
C GLY A 72 -6.39 -18.59 16.46
N GLY A 73 -7.25 -17.60 16.32
CA GLY A 73 -8.30 -17.22 17.30
C GLY A 73 -7.81 -16.55 18.59
N ARG A 74 -6.49 -16.30 18.75
CA ARG A 74 -5.91 -15.79 20.01
C ARG A 74 -5.09 -14.50 19.86
N PHE A 75 -4.86 -14.04 18.63
CA PHE A 75 -4.08 -12.83 18.43
C PHE A 75 -4.84 -11.60 18.94
N LYS A 76 -4.09 -10.66 19.46
CA LYS A 76 -4.61 -9.37 19.96
C LYS A 76 -4.58 -8.32 18.85
N GLU A 77 -3.63 -8.43 17.94
CA GLU A 77 -3.35 -7.43 16.92
C GLU A 77 -2.53 -8.00 15.76
N ILE A 78 -2.78 -7.45 14.58
CA ILE A 78 -1.92 -7.62 13.40
C ILE A 78 -1.27 -6.30 13.08
N ILE A 79 0.07 -6.26 13.05
CA ILE A 79 0.85 -5.11 12.62
C ILE A 79 1.21 -5.30 11.15
N ILE A 80 0.81 -4.36 10.32
CA ILE A 80 1.07 -4.37 8.88
C ILE A 80 2.10 -3.30 8.58
N GLY A 81 3.18 -3.65 7.88
CA GLY A 81 4.24 -2.69 7.57
C GLY A 81 5.08 -3.08 6.38
N GLY A 82 6.03 -2.22 6.02
CA GLY A 82 7.01 -2.45 4.95
C GLY A 82 6.58 -2.00 3.56
N ALA A 83 5.30 -1.68 3.34
CA ALA A 83 4.76 -1.06 2.12
C ALA A 83 3.45 -0.35 2.45
N ALA A 84 2.98 0.51 1.54
CA ALA A 84 1.65 1.10 1.64
C ALA A 84 0.57 0.01 1.52
N MET A 85 -0.47 0.10 2.34
CA MET A 85 -1.62 -0.77 2.28
C MET A 85 -2.65 -0.21 1.29
N ASN A 86 -3.34 -1.10 0.60
CA ASN A 86 -4.44 -0.72 -0.26
C ASN A 86 -5.57 -0.07 0.55
N GLN A 87 -5.99 1.13 0.16
CA GLN A 87 -6.96 1.92 0.89
C GLN A 87 -8.32 1.22 1.04
N GLU A 88 -8.86 0.59 -0.01
CA GLU A 88 -10.15 -0.14 0.05
C GLU A 88 -10.09 -1.27 1.08
N VAL A 89 -8.96 -1.98 1.10
CA VAL A 89 -8.73 -3.08 2.04
C VAL A 89 -8.62 -2.54 3.47
N GLU A 90 -7.88 -1.47 3.67
CA GLU A 90 -7.75 -0.80 4.97
C GLU A 90 -9.10 -0.33 5.50
N GLU A 91 -9.88 0.39 4.68
CA GLU A 91 -11.22 0.86 5.02
C GLU A 91 -12.16 -0.28 5.38
N PHE A 92 -12.09 -1.40 4.64
CA PHE A 92 -12.90 -2.57 4.94
C PHE A 92 -12.54 -3.18 6.30
N PHE A 93 -11.25 -3.42 6.56
CA PHE A 93 -10.81 -4.00 7.83
C PHE A 93 -11.10 -3.07 9.02
N TYR A 94 -10.95 -1.76 8.83
CA TYR A 94 -11.34 -0.75 9.81
C TYR A 94 -12.86 -0.79 10.09
N LYS A 95 -13.66 -0.83 9.05
CA LYS A 95 -15.14 -0.90 9.14
C LYS A 95 -15.63 -2.11 9.93
N ILE A 96 -15.05 -3.28 9.70
CA ILE A 96 -15.41 -4.50 10.44
C ILE A 96 -14.77 -4.56 11.84
N LYS A 97 -14.05 -3.53 12.26
CA LYS A 97 -13.30 -3.47 13.53
C LYS A 97 -12.38 -4.69 13.72
N PHE A 98 -11.69 -5.07 12.66
CA PHE A 98 -10.67 -6.12 12.72
C PHE A 98 -9.45 -5.58 13.45
N PRO A 99 -8.82 -6.33 14.38
CA PRO A 99 -7.70 -5.81 15.17
C PRO A 99 -6.41 -5.75 14.35
N PHE A 100 -6.25 -4.70 13.55
CA PHE A 100 -5.05 -4.42 12.79
C PHE A 100 -4.57 -2.99 12.98
N THR A 101 -3.31 -2.76 12.73
CA THR A 101 -2.69 -1.45 12.67
C THR A 101 -1.64 -1.40 11.57
N ILE A 102 -1.28 -0.21 11.15
CA ILE A 102 -0.20 0.01 10.20
C ILE A 102 0.96 0.67 10.95
N GLY A 103 2.16 0.07 10.82
CA GLY A 103 3.39 0.64 11.31
C GLY A 103 4.26 1.15 10.18
N TYR A 104 4.93 2.27 10.41
CA TYR A 104 5.87 2.85 9.47
C TYR A 104 7.28 2.83 10.04
N GLY A 105 8.22 2.54 9.15
CA GLY A 105 9.62 2.56 9.50
C GLY A 105 10.55 2.15 8.38
N MET A 106 11.84 2.18 8.70
CA MET A 106 12.92 1.84 7.78
C MET A 106 14.08 1.20 8.54
N THR A 107 14.93 0.49 7.84
CA THR A 107 16.09 -0.21 8.44
C THR A 107 16.98 0.74 9.23
N GLU A 108 17.13 1.96 8.74
CA GLU A 108 17.90 3.06 9.33
C GLU A 108 17.35 3.55 10.67
N CYS A 109 16.15 3.11 11.06
CA CYS A 109 15.48 3.47 12.33
C CYS A 109 15.22 2.27 13.25
N GLY A 110 15.86 1.15 13.05
CA GLY A 110 15.92 -0.03 13.89
C GLY A 110 14.64 -0.81 14.26
N PRO A 111 13.59 -1.03 13.45
CA PRO A 111 13.21 -0.38 12.19
C PRO A 111 12.05 0.61 12.31
N LEU A 112 11.43 0.83 13.47
CA LEU A 112 10.12 1.45 13.61
C LEU A 112 10.21 2.95 13.90
N ILE A 113 9.43 3.75 13.18
CA ILE A 113 9.30 5.20 13.35
C ILE A 113 7.97 5.56 14.02
N SER A 114 6.88 4.98 13.52
CA SER A 114 5.54 5.25 14.04
C SER A 114 4.69 3.99 14.15
N TYR A 115 3.79 4.00 15.13
CA TYR A 115 2.89 2.92 15.46
C TYR A 115 1.78 3.45 16.38
N ALA A 116 0.60 2.87 16.30
CA ALA A 116 -0.44 3.01 17.31
C ALA A 116 -1.12 1.65 17.51
N PRO A 117 -1.54 1.28 18.73
CA PRO A 117 -2.36 0.09 18.94
C PRO A 117 -3.62 0.14 18.09
N TRP A 118 -4.13 -1.01 17.66
CA TRP A 118 -5.26 -1.09 16.72
C TRP A 118 -6.51 -0.32 17.18
N ASN A 119 -6.75 -0.20 18.47
CA ASN A 119 -7.88 0.54 19.05
C ASN A 119 -7.66 2.06 19.09
N GLU A 120 -6.43 2.53 18.82
CA GLU A 120 -6.06 3.94 18.68
C GLU A 120 -5.68 4.28 17.23
N PHE A 121 -5.72 3.30 16.34
CA PHE A 121 -5.35 3.46 14.95
C PHE A 121 -6.30 4.43 14.24
N VAL A 122 -5.71 5.38 13.54
CA VAL A 122 -6.42 6.38 12.71
C VAL A 122 -6.34 5.94 11.25
N LEU A 123 -7.49 5.77 10.61
CA LEU A 123 -7.59 5.34 9.22
C LEU A 123 -6.75 6.23 8.30
N GLY A 124 -5.97 5.62 7.42
CA GLY A 124 -5.05 6.28 6.49
C GLY A 124 -3.72 6.72 7.12
N SER A 125 -3.55 6.58 8.44
CA SER A 125 -2.28 6.89 9.11
C SER A 125 -1.38 5.67 9.22
N SER A 126 -0.13 5.92 9.57
CA SER A 126 0.83 4.87 9.97
C SER A 126 1.10 4.91 11.48
N GLY A 127 0.13 5.41 12.26
CA GLY A 127 0.24 5.57 13.70
C GLY A 127 1.02 6.80 14.14
N LYS A 128 1.18 6.93 15.44
CA LYS A 128 1.89 8.04 16.09
C LYS A 128 3.40 7.79 16.09
N VAL A 129 4.16 8.88 16.06
CA VAL A 129 5.61 8.81 16.26
C VAL A 129 5.91 8.17 17.62
N LEU A 130 6.90 7.27 17.66
CA LEU A 130 7.30 6.59 18.90
C LEU A 130 7.84 7.58 19.94
N ASP A 131 7.62 7.30 21.21
CA ASP A 131 8.07 8.16 22.34
C ASP A 131 9.59 8.37 22.39
N ILE A 132 10.37 7.45 21.80
CA ILE A 132 11.84 7.53 21.70
C ILE A 132 12.32 8.32 20.48
N MET A 133 11.40 8.88 19.70
CA MET A 133 11.67 9.58 18.44
C MET A 133 10.99 10.94 18.40
N GLU A 134 11.55 11.78 17.56
CA GLU A 134 10.92 13.00 17.08
C GLU A 134 10.74 12.90 15.56
N ALA A 135 9.66 13.49 15.05
CA ALA A 135 9.44 13.63 13.63
C ALA A 135 9.06 15.07 13.30
N ARG A 136 9.45 15.49 12.09
CA ARG A 136 9.00 16.77 11.52
C ARG A 136 8.66 16.56 10.04
N ILE A 137 7.76 17.40 9.55
CA ILE A 137 7.44 17.47 8.12
C ILE A 137 8.19 18.68 7.57
N TYR A 138 9.28 18.40 6.87
CA TYR A 138 10.09 19.45 6.24
C TYR A 138 9.50 19.83 4.88
N LYS A 139 9.13 21.09 4.74
CA LYS A 139 8.57 21.65 3.51
C LYS A 139 9.54 22.67 2.94
N GLU A 140 10.04 22.41 1.75
CA GLU A 140 10.87 23.37 1.01
C GLU A 140 10.03 24.59 0.60
N ASN A 141 8.79 24.36 0.16
CA ASN A 141 7.78 25.39 0.00
C ASN A 141 6.79 25.32 1.18
N PRO A 142 6.69 26.36 2.04
CA PRO A 142 5.78 26.38 3.20
C PRO A 142 4.30 26.15 2.84
N GLU A 143 3.87 26.57 1.63
CA GLU A 143 2.50 26.41 1.14
C GLU A 143 2.21 24.98 0.61
N ALA A 144 3.22 24.11 0.50
CA ALA A 144 3.00 22.74 0.07
C ALA A 144 2.13 21.99 1.09
N GLU A 145 1.20 21.16 0.61
CA GLU A 145 0.38 20.32 1.48
C GLU A 145 1.21 19.25 2.18
N THR A 146 2.19 18.68 1.47
CA THR A 146 3.06 17.61 1.96
C THR A 146 4.51 18.07 2.06
N GLY A 147 5.30 17.40 2.91
CA GLY A 147 6.74 17.61 3.01
C GLY A 147 7.47 16.30 3.27
N GLU A 148 8.81 16.36 3.27
CA GLU A 148 9.64 15.21 3.61
C GLU A 148 9.51 14.91 5.10
N ILE A 149 9.23 13.63 5.41
CA ILE A 149 9.25 13.14 6.79
C ILE A 149 10.71 13.04 7.21
N GLN A 150 11.11 13.82 8.21
CA GLN A 150 12.43 13.78 8.80
C GLN A 150 12.34 13.36 10.26
N VAL A 151 13.23 12.50 10.69
CA VAL A 151 13.17 11.89 12.03
C VAL A 151 14.50 11.97 12.77
N ARG A 152 14.42 11.96 14.08
CA ARG A 152 15.55 11.94 14.98
C ARG A 152 15.18 11.11 16.22
N GLY A 153 16.11 10.32 16.77
CA GLY A 153 15.82 9.51 17.95
C GLY A 153 16.90 8.49 18.25
N GLU A 154 16.75 7.80 19.37
CA GLU A 154 17.75 6.84 19.87
C GLU A 154 17.92 5.63 18.98
N ASN A 155 16.91 5.26 18.20
CA ASN A 155 16.90 4.12 17.29
C ASN A 155 17.34 4.46 15.86
N VAL A 156 17.73 5.72 15.60
CA VAL A 156 18.27 6.13 14.31
C VAL A 156 19.71 5.65 14.18
N MET A 157 20.07 5.10 13.03
CA MET A 157 21.41 4.63 12.73
C MET A 157 22.46 5.73 12.91
N VAL A 158 23.68 5.35 13.27
CA VAL A 158 24.83 6.28 13.29
C VAL A 158 25.38 6.57 11.89
N GLY A 159 25.08 5.75 10.91
CA GLY A 159 25.51 5.91 9.52
C GLY A 159 25.64 4.60 8.76
N TYR A 160 25.94 4.70 7.46
CA TYR A 160 26.20 3.55 6.59
C TYR A 160 27.63 3.04 6.76
N TYR A 161 27.79 1.73 6.92
CA TYR A 161 29.09 1.12 7.13
C TYR A 161 30.04 1.38 5.95
N LYS A 162 31.20 1.96 6.25
CA LYS A 162 32.24 2.35 5.27
C LYS A 162 31.74 3.23 4.12
N ASN A 163 30.67 3.99 4.33
CA ASN A 163 30.14 4.91 3.33
C ASN A 163 29.76 6.26 3.96
N PRO A 164 30.74 7.09 4.29
CA PRO A 164 30.49 8.40 4.91
C PRO A 164 29.77 9.37 3.98
N GLU A 165 29.98 9.29 2.66
CA GLU A 165 29.32 10.14 1.67
C GLU A 165 27.80 9.91 1.70
N ALA A 166 27.35 8.64 1.54
CA ALA A 166 25.94 8.32 1.63
C ALA A 166 25.34 8.65 3.03
N THR A 167 26.15 8.58 4.09
CA THR A 167 25.72 8.98 5.43
C THR A 167 25.45 10.48 5.48
N GLN A 168 26.35 11.29 4.93
CA GLN A 168 26.21 12.75 4.90
C GLN A 168 24.98 13.18 4.06
N GLU A 169 24.70 12.49 2.96
CA GLU A 169 23.54 12.79 2.10
C GLU A 169 22.19 12.62 2.79
N VAL A 170 22.09 11.68 3.74
CA VAL A 170 20.80 11.36 4.39
C VAL A 170 20.59 12.09 5.71
N PHE A 171 21.61 12.76 6.26
CA PHE A 171 21.44 13.61 7.44
C PHE A 171 21.42 15.09 7.07
N THR A 172 20.57 15.84 7.75
CA THR A 172 20.58 17.30 7.70
C THR A 172 21.69 17.84 8.60
N GLU A 173 22.09 19.11 8.40
CA GLU A 173 23.10 19.78 9.24
C GLU A 173 22.71 19.81 10.72
N ASP A 174 21.41 19.90 11.02
CA ASP A 174 20.86 19.89 12.37
C ASP A 174 20.52 18.47 12.90
N GLY A 175 21.04 17.41 12.23
CA GLY A 175 21.07 16.04 12.73
C GLY A 175 19.78 15.22 12.52
N TRP A 176 18.91 15.64 11.64
CA TRP A 176 17.72 14.84 11.29
C TRP A 176 18.02 13.87 10.16
N LEU A 177 17.52 12.64 10.27
CA LEU A 177 17.55 11.67 9.17
C LEU A 177 16.44 12.02 8.17
N ARG A 178 16.81 12.19 6.91
CA ARG A 178 15.92 12.31 5.76
C ARG A 178 15.42 10.92 5.38
N THR A 179 14.11 10.67 5.53
CA THR A 179 13.56 9.34 5.19
C THR A 179 13.39 9.14 3.68
N GLY A 180 13.31 10.23 2.93
CA GLY A 180 12.92 10.24 1.52
C GLY A 180 11.45 9.90 1.30
N ASP A 181 10.65 9.80 2.33
CA ASP A 181 9.20 9.63 2.28
C ASP A 181 8.52 10.99 2.43
N LEU A 182 7.48 11.22 1.65
CA LEU A 182 6.64 12.42 1.71
C LEU A 182 5.36 12.12 2.47
N GLY A 183 4.92 13.09 3.27
CA GLY A 183 3.70 12.92 4.04
C GLY A 183 3.26 14.17 4.79
N THR A 184 2.29 13.96 5.68
CA THR A 184 1.79 14.95 6.62
C THR A 184 1.76 14.35 8.02
N MET A 185 1.62 15.20 9.03
CA MET A 185 1.46 14.79 10.42
C MET A 185 0.34 15.63 11.04
N ASP A 186 -0.58 14.98 11.74
CA ASP A 186 -1.65 15.69 12.45
C ASP A 186 -1.18 16.22 13.82
N ALA A 187 -2.05 16.99 14.47
CA ALA A 187 -1.75 17.56 15.80
C ALA A 187 -1.56 16.51 16.91
N SER A 188 -2.00 15.28 16.69
CA SER A 188 -1.84 14.16 17.62
C SER A 188 -0.56 13.34 17.35
N GLY A 189 0.24 13.72 16.34
CA GLY A 189 1.46 13.03 15.95
C GLY A 189 1.26 11.81 15.03
N ASN A 190 0.06 11.60 14.49
CA ASN A 190 -0.14 10.55 13.50
C ASN A 190 0.50 10.94 12.17
N ILE A 191 1.27 10.02 11.58
CA ILE A 191 1.93 10.20 10.28
C ILE A 191 1.03 9.64 9.16
N PHE A 192 0.85 10.42 8.10
CA PHE A 192 0.15 10.03 6.88
C PHE A 192 1.14 10.06 5.71
N ILE A 193 1.53 8.88 5.22
CA ILE A 193 2.49 8.75 4.12
C ILE A 193 1.74 8.93 2.81
N ARG A 194 2.30 9.73 1.89
CA ARG A 194 1.76 9.98 0.56
C ARG A 194 2.54 9.26 -0.54
N GLY A 195 3.86 9.15 -0.38
CA GLY A 195 4.71 8.49 -1.37
C GLY A 195 6.18 8.74 -1.12
N ARG A 196 6.99 8.44 -2.12
CA ARG A 196 8.44 8.62 -2.08
C ARG A 196 8.87 9.89 -2.82
N LEU A 197 9.80 10.65 -2.25
CA LEU A 197 10.38 11.82 -2.90
C LEU A 197 10.97 11.49 -4.28
N LYS A 198 11.68 10.35 -4.38
CA LYS A 198 12.33 9.90 -5.62
C LYS A 198 11.37 9.42 -6.71
N SER A 199 10.14 9.04 -6.38
CA SER A 199 9.12 8.58 -7.33
C SER A 199 8.06 9.62 -7.63
N MET A 200 8.02 10.70 -6.87
CA MET A 200 7.10 11.81 -7.10
C MET A 200 7.28 12.40 -8.49
N ILE A 201 6.19 12.64 -9.18
CA ILE A 201 6.13 13.31 -10.49
C ILE A 201 5.58 14.71 -10.29
N LEU A 202 6.27 15.71 -10.82
CA LEU A 202 5.77 17.08 -10.80
C LEU A 202 4.87 17.30 -12.02
N SER A 203 3.59 17.60 -11.81
CA SER A 203 2.67 17.92 -12.90
C SER A 203 3.06 19.22 -13.61
N SER A 204 2.57 19.38 -14.83
CA SER A 204 2.78 20.63 -15.59
C SER A 204 2.18 21.88 -14.92
N SER A 205 1.27 21.69 -13.98
CA SER A 205 0.64 22.75 -13.17
C SER A 205 1.29 22.93 -11.79
N GLY A 206 2.40 22.23 -11.52
CA GLY A 206 3.18 22.36 -10.28
C GLY A 206 2.67 21.53 -9.09
N GLN A 207 1.65 20.67 -9.29
CA GLN A 207 1.20 19.77 -8.22
C GLN A 207 2.04 18.49 -8.18
N ASN A 208 2.21 17.97 -6.97
CA ASN A 208 2.85 16.69 -6.74
C ASN A 208 1.89 15.56 -7.09
N ILE A 209 2.35 14.61 -7.90
CA ILE A 209 1.66 13.37 -8.22
C ILE A 209 2.42 12.24 -7.55
N PHE A 210 1.70 11.40 -6.82
CA PHE A 210 2.23 10.22 -6.16
C PHE A 210 1.84 8.96 -6.96
N PRO A 211 2.74 8.41 -7.78
CA PRO A 211 2.43 7.25 -8.63
C PRO A 211 1.87 6.07 -7.85
N GLU A 212 2.35 5.85 -6.63
CA GLU A 212 1.93 4.76 -5.76
C GLU A 212 0.44 4.85 -5.39
N GLU A 213 -0.12 6.04 -5.23
CA GLU A 213 -1.55 6.24 -4.97
C GLU A 213 -2.40 5.85 -6.20
N LEU A 214 -1.92 6.19 -7.39
CA LEU A 214 -2.58 5.82 -8.65
C LEU A 214 -2.50 4.31 -8.90
N GLU A 215 -1.36 3.70 -8.61
CA GLU A 215 -1.13 2.26 -8.71
C GLU A 215 -2.01 1.48 -7.74
N ALA A 216 -2.17 1.97 -6.51
CA ALA A 216 -3.07 1.37 -5.54
C ALA A 216 -4.52 1.36 -6.06
N LYS A 217 -4.98 2.45 -6.69
CA LYS A 217 -6.31 2.51 -7.31
C LYS A 217 -6.42 1.58 -8.53
N LEU A 218 -5.39 1.54 -9.38
CA LEU A 218 -5.34 0.65 -10.56
C LEU A 218 -5.42 -0.83 -10.16
N ASN A 219 -4.64 -1.24 -9.16
CA ASN A 219 -4.57 -2.62 -8.70
C ASN A 219 -5.89 -3.14 -8.10
N ASN A 220 -6.85 -2.24 -7.79
CA ASN A 220 -8.22 -2.60 -7.39
C ASN A 220 -9.16 -2.84 -8.57
N LEU A 221 -8.77 -2.45 -9.79
CA LEU A 221 -9.61 -2.58 -10.96
C LEU A 221 -9.59 -4.02 -11.51
N PRO A 222 -10.64 -4.44 -12.23
CA PRO A 222 -10.74 -5.80 -12.77
C PRO A 222 -9.53 -6.21 -13.60
N PHE A 223 -9.03 -7.43 -13.39
CA PHE A 223 -7.97 -8.06 -14.15
C PHE A 223 -6.62 -7.32 -14.17
N ILE A 224 -6.37 -6.43 -13.21
CA ILE A 224 -5.06 -5.83 -12.96
C ILE A 224 -4.40 -6.57 -11.80
N LEU A 225 -3.27 -7.21 -12.07
CA LEU A 225 -2.47 -7.88 -11.04
C LEU A 225 -1.44 -6.93 -10.43
N GLU A 226 -0.75 -6.17 -11.28
CA GLU A 226 0.26 -5.19 -10.89
C GLU A 226 0.24 -4.00 -11.87
N SER A 227 0.54 -2.83 -11.36
CA SER A 227 0.68 -1.62 -12.17
C SER A 227 1.87 -0.79 -11.76
N LEU A 228 2.37 0.00 -12.71
CA LEU A 228 3.44 0.97 -12.51
C LEU A 228 3.12 2.23 -13.31
N VAL A 229 2.94 3.35 -12.61
CA VAL A 229 2.67 4.65 -13.25
C VAL A 229 3.98 5.40 -13.44
N ILE A 230 4.23 5.82 -14.67
CA ILE A 230 5.43 6.55 -15.08
C ILE A 230 5.06 7.79 -15.87
N GLU A 231 5.96 8.77 -15.93
CA GLU A 231 5.81 9.91 -16.82
C GLU A 231 6.48 9.64 -18.18
N ARG A 232 5.76 9.96 -19.26
CA ARG A 232 6.26 9.95 -20.64
C ARG A 232 5.75 11.16 -21.41
N ASN A 233 6.67 11.91 -21.99
CA ASN A 233 6.32 13.10 -22.77
C ASN A 233 5.35 14.02 -22.02
N LYS A 234 5.60 14.25 -20.73
CA LYS A 234 4.75 15.04 -19.81
C LYS A 234 3.34 14.51 -19.64
N LYS A 235 3.12 13.22 -19.86
CA LYS A 235 1.85 12.53 -19.62
C LYS A 235 2.08 11.32 -18.73
N LEU A 236 1.13 11.02 -17.86
CA LEU A 236 1.15 9.80 -17.07
C LEU A 236 0.72 8.62 -17.94
N VAL A 237 1.46 7.54 -17.84
CA VAL A 237 1.18 6.25 -18.50
C VAL A 237 1.23 5.17 -17.43
N ALA A 238 0.24 4.28 -17.43
CA ALA A 238 0.24 3.11 -16.57
C ALA A 238 0.71 1.89 -17.36
N LEU A 239 1.82 1.29 -16.94
CA LEU A 239 2.21 -0.06 -17.36
C LEU A 239 1.45 -1.05 -16.47
N VAL A 240 0.79 -2.03 -17.06
CA VAL A 240 -0.06 -2.98 -16.33
C VAL A 240 0.30 -4.41 -16.71
N TYR A 241 0.56 -5.23 -15.70
CA TYR A 241 0.57 -6.67 -15.83
C TYR A 241 -0.80 -7.20 -15.45
N ALA A 242 -1.47 -7.85 -16.44
CA ALA A 242 -2.83 -8.33 -16.27
C ALA A 242 -2.88 -9.67 -15.52
N ASP A 243 -4.01 -9.94 -14.87
CA ASP A 243 -4.33 -11.24 -14.26
C ASP A 243 -4.77 -12.24 -15.35
N TYR A 244 -3.78 -12.77 -16.06
CA TYR A 244 -4.01 -13.69 -17.18
C TYR A 244 -4.69 -14.99 -16.73
N GLU A 245 -4.46 -15.47 -15.50
CA GLU A 245 -5.15 -16.67 -14.98
C GLU A 245 -6.66 -16.43 -14.85
N ALA A 246 -7.04 -15.28 -14.31
CA ALA A 246 -8.44 -14.91 -14.20
C ALA A 246 -9.09 -14.67 -15.58
N LEU A 247 -8.38 -14.04 -16.50
CA LEU A 247 -8.83 -13.81 -17.87
C LEU A 247 -9.04 -15.12 -18.63
N ASP A 248 -8.10 -16.07 -18.53
CA ASP A 248 -8.18 -17.39 -19.16
C ASP A 248 -9.37 -18.18 -18.61
N SER A 249 -9.58 -18.17 -17.30
CA SER A 249 -10.68 -18.88 -16.65
C SER A 249 -12.08 -18.44 -17.13
N LEU A 250 -12.17 -17.20 -17.63
CA LEU A 250 -13.40 -16.58 -18.14
C LEU A 250 -13.47 -16.51 -19.68
N GLY A 251 -12.45 -17.01 -20.40
CA GLY A 251 -12.37 -16.93 -21.85
C GLY A 251 -12.20 -15.50 -22.40
N LEU A 252 -11.65 -14.60 -21.59
CA LEU A 252 -11.48 -13.18 -21.91
C LEU A 252 -10.06 -12.81 -22.36
N ASN A 253 -9.13 -13.78 -22.39
CA ASN A 253 -7.73 -13.55 -22.76
C ASN A 253 -7.57 -13.50 -24.30
N ASN A 254 -8.11 -12.47 -24.91
CA ASN A 254 -7.90 -12.15 -26.33
C ASN A 254 -7.70 -10.63 -26.48
N PRO A 255 -7.04 -10.16 -27.56
CA PRO A 255 -6.66 -8.77 -27.72
C PRO A 255 -7.83 -7.77 -27.62
N ASP A 256 -8.99 -8.09 -28.18
CA ASP A 256 -10.14 -7.18 -28.20
C ASP A 256 -10.77 -7.01 -26.81
N ASN A 257 -10.94 -8.12 -26.09
CA ASN A 257 -11.44 -8.09 -24.72
C ASN A 257 -10.46 -7.37 -23.79
N LEU A 258 -9.16 -7.69 -23.90
CA LEU A 258 -8.12 -7.04 -23.10
C LEU A 258 -8.12 -5.52 -23.32
N LYS A 259 -8.21 -5.07 -24.57
CA LYS A 259 -8.30 -3.66 -24.91
C LYS A 259 -9.54 -3.03 -24.27
N THR A 260 -10.70 -3.63 -24.44
CA THR A 260 -11.96 -3.12 -23.88
C THR A 260 -11.89 -3.01 -22.36
N ILE A 261 -11.38 -4.03 -21.67
CA ILE A 261 -11.22 -4.05 -20.22
C ILE A 261 -10.26 -2.94 -19.76
N MET A 262 -9.14 -2.76 -20.44
CA MET A 262 -8.16 -1.74 -20.07
C MET A 262 -8.66 -0.32 -20.35
N ASP A 263 -9.43 -0.11 -21.41
CA ASP A 263 -10.07 1.17 -21.72
C ASP A 263 -11.14 1.52 -20.66
N GLU A 264 -11.93 0.55 -20.21
CA GLU A 264 -12.88 0.72 -19.10
C GLU A 264 -12.17 1.01 -17.79
N ASN A 265 -11.09 0.30 -17.47
CA ASN A 265 -10.27 0.53 -16.29
C ASN A 265 -9.64 1.94 -16.29
N LEU A 266 -9.12 2.39 -17.44
CA LEU A 266 -8.59 3.74 -17.61
C LEU A 266 -9.66 4.80 -17.34
N LYS A 267 -10.85 4.63 -17.89
CA LYS A 267 -11.98 5.53 -17.66
C LYS A 267 -12.38 5.54 -16.18
N ASN A 268 -12.43 4.39 -15.55
CA ASN A 268 -12.77 4.23 -14.14
C ASN A 268 -11.74 4.94 -13.24
N LEU A 269 -10.45 4.72 -13.46
CA LEU A 269 -9.38 5.42 -12.75
C LEU A 269 -9.55 6.94 -12.90
N ASN A 270 -9.65 7.42 -14.14
CA ASN A 270 -9.66 8.84 -14.45
C ASN A 270 -10.91 9.59 -13.95
N ASN A 271 -11.98 8.88 -13.62
CA ASN A 271 -13.16 9.45 -12.96
C ASN A 271 -12.97 9.60 -11.44
N ASN A 272 -11.95 8.94 -10.86
CA ASN A 272 -11.72 8.87 -9.41
C ASN A 272 -10.39 9.52 -8.98
N VAL A 273 -9.81 10.35 -9.84
CA VAL A 273 -8.56 11.08 -9.57
C VAL A 273 -8.70 12.54 -9.97
N ALA A 274 -7.82 13.39 -9.44
CA ALA A 274 -7.78 14.80 -9.80
C ALA A 274 -7.41 15.01 -11.27
N ALA A 275 -7.73 16.17 -11.83
CA ALA A 275 -7.50 16.44 -13.25
C ALA A 275 -6.03 16.34 -13.66
N TYR A 276 -5.11 16.72 -12.77
CA TYR A 276 -3.67 16.66 -13.00
C TYR A 276 -3.06 15.25 -12.82
N GLU A 277 -3.80 14.32 -12.19
CA GLU A 277 -3.42 12.93 -11.97
C GLU A 277 -3.90 11.99 -13.08
N LYS A 278 -4.65 12.49 -14.05
CA LYS A 278 -5.22 11.63 -15.10
C LYS A 278 -4.15 10.92 -15.90
N VAL A 279 -4.30 9.60 -15.98
CA VAL A 279 -3.47 8.72 -16.79
C VAL A 279 -3.93 8.80 -18.24
N SER A 280 -2.99 8.97 -19.16
CA SER A 280 -3.29 9.13 -20.60
C SER A 280 -3.64 7.81 -21.28
N LYS A 281 -2.99 6.72 -20.85
CA LYS A 281 -3.26 5.36 -21.35
C LYS A 281 -2.80 4.30 -20.36
N ILE A 282 -3.39 3.10 -20.50
CA ILE A 282 -2.87 1.87 -19.95
C ILE A 282 -2.14 1.12 -21.07
N GLN A 283 -0.90 0.70 -20.80
CA GLN A 283 -0.12 -0.17 -21.67
C GLN A 283 0.11 -1.50 -20.98
N LEU A 284 -0.29 -2.60 -21.62
CA LEU A 284 -0.02 -3.94 -21.13
C LEU A 284 1.49 -4.22 -21.15
N TYR A 285 1.98 -4.73 -20.04
CA TYR A 285 3.35 -5.21 -19.89
C TYR A 285 3.36 -6.74 -19.95
N PRO A 286 4.27 -7.35 -20.73
CA PRO A 286 4.13 -8.77 -21.09
C PRO A 286 4.49 -9.75 -19.96
N THR A 287 5.22 -9.31 -18.95
CA THR A 287 5.69 -10.14 -17.82
C THR A 287 5.48 -9.45 -16.49
N GLU A 288 5.54 -10.20 -15.40
CA GLU A 288 5.59 -9.59 -14.06
C GLU A 288 6.75 -8.61 -13.95
N PHE A 289 6.53 -7.53 -13.17
CA PHE A 289 7.60 -6.56 -12.91
C PHE A 289 8.68 -7.16 -12.00
N GLU A 290 9.94 -6.79 -12.26
CA GLU A 290 11.02 -7.13 -11.35
C GLU A 290 10.84 -6.46 -9.99
N LYS A 291 11.05 -7.24 -8.92
CA LYS A 291 10.83 -6.81 -7.55
C LYS A 291 12.09 -6.88 -6.70
N THR A 292 12.13 -6.03 -5.71
CA THR A 292 13.09 -6.12 -4.61
C THR A 292 12.77 -7.34 -3.73
N PRO A 293 13.67 -7.76 -2.82
CA PRO A 293 13.35 -8.78 -1.80
C PRO A 293 12.11 -8.46 -0.96
N LYS A 294 11.78 -7.17 -0.78
CA LYS A 294 10.56 -6.68 -0.10
C LYS A 294 9.31 -6.71 -0.98
N ARG A 295 9.38 -7.28 -2.20
CA ARG A 295 8.30 -7.35 -3.18
C ARG A 295 7.85 -6.01 -3.78
N SER A 296 8.57 -4.92 -3.57
CA SER A 296 8.33 -3.64 -4.27
C SER A 296 8.90 -3.66 -5.68
N ILE A 297 8.19 -3.11 -6.66
CA ILE A 297 8.63 -3.02 -8.04
C ILE A 297 9.89 -2.14 -8.14
N LYS A 298 10.90 -2.61 -8.87
CA LYS A 298 12.14 -1.86 -9.15
C LYS A 298 11.87 -0.79 -10.22
N ARG A 299 11.20 0.31 -9.86
CA ARG A 299 10.77 1.39 -10.77
C ARG A 299 11.85 1.85 -11.75
N TYR A 300 13.10 1.97 -11.27
CA TYR A 300 14.21 2.49 -12.06
C TYR A 300 14.49 1.69 -13.34
N LEU A 301 14.10 0.42 -13.39
CA LEU A 301 14.25 -0.42 -14.59
C LEU A 301 13.26 -0.04 -15.70
N TYR A 302 12.18 0.65 -15.35
CA TYR A 302 11.07 0.95 -16.25
C TYR A 302 11.02 2.42 -16.69
N ASN A 303 11.91 3.25 -16.12
CA ASN A 303 11.97 4.68 -16.43
C ASN A 303 12.40 5.00 -17.88
N SER A 304 12.94 4.06 -18.65
CA SER A 304 13.39 4.24 -20.05
C SER A 304 12.62 3.39 -21.06
N ILE A 305 11.59 2.64 -20.62
CA ILE A 305 10.82 1.78 -21.54
C ILE A 305 10.08 2.63 -22.57
N ALA A 306 10.18 2.23 -23.84
CA ALA A 306 9.38 2.84 -24.90
C ALA A 306 7.88 2.59 -24.64
N VAL A 307 7.09 3.64 -24.82
CA VAL A 307 5.64 3.59 -24.71
C VAL A 307 5.10 3.82 -26.11
N ASP A 308 4.50 2.80 -26.70
CA ASP A 308 3.91 2.83 -28.07
C ASP A 308 2.65 3.70 -28.13
#